data_92c9901bc8c55fb3be3b1e975ff0d688
#
_entry.id   92c9901bc8c55fb3be3b1e975ff0d688
#
_cell.length_a   1.000
_cell.length_b   1.000
_cell.length_c   1.000
_cell.angle_alpha   90.00
_cell.angle_beta   90.00
_cell.angle_gamma   90.00
#
_symmetry.space_group_name_H-M   'P 1'
#
loop_
_entity.id
_entity.type
_entity.pdbx_description
1 polymer ?
#
loop_
_entity_poly.entity_id
_entity_poly.type
_entity_poly.pdbx_seq_one_letter_code
_entity_poly.pdbx_strand_id
1 'polypeptide(L)'
;MNKKSILITGSSRGIGRACAKAYAKAGYHVFLNCVHQMERLEELAHEILSDGGSCTAVPGDVSNPDEVRKIFQIIEKECGGVDILINNAGIAWFGLLTDMTDNDWDKILATNLSSVFYCSRAAIPYMVSKKCGKILNISSMWGTVGASCEVAYSATKSGIHGLTRALAKELAPS
;
A
#
# COMPACT_ATOMS: atom_id res chain seq x y z
N MET A 1 21.58 -15.32 3.60
CA MET A 1 20.88 -14.22 4.30
C MET A 1 19.51 -14.08 3.67
N ASN A 2 18.43 -14.09 4.46
CA ASN A 2 17.10 -13.81 3.92
C ASN A 2 17.08 -12.38 3.35
N LYS A 3 16.58 -12.24 2.11
CA LYS A 3 16.39 -10.92 1.50
C LYS A 3 15.37 -10.15 2.37
N LYS A 4 15.58 -8.83 2.51
CA LYS A 4 14.56 -7.97 3.12
C LYS A 4 13.32 -7.95 2.23
N SER A 5 12.16 -7.95 2.86
CA SER A 5 10.86 -8.02 2.20
C SER A 5 10.17 -6.65 2.14
N ILE A 6 9.43 -6.42 1.07
CA ILE A 6 8.63 -5.21 0.91
C ILE A 6 7.26 -5.55 0.28
N LEU A 7 6.20 -5.02 0.87
CA LEU A 7 4.86 -5.04 0.25
C LEU A 7 4.57 -3.68 -0.36
N ILE A 8 4.11 -3.68 -1.63
CA ILE A 8 3.68 -2.47 -2.33
C ILE A 8 2.24 -2.65 -2.80
N THR A 9 1.31 -1.94 -2.19
CA THR A 9 -0.10 -2.03 -2.59
C THR A 9 -0.34 -1.23 -3.86
N GLY A 10 -1.20 -1.74 -4.77
CA GLY A 10 -1.48 -1.09 -6.05
C GLY A 10 -0.26 -1.01 -6.96
N SER A 11 0.56 -2.07 -7.03
CA SER A 11 1.83 -2.09 -7.75
C SER A 11 1.74 -2.41 -9.24
N SER A 12 0.56 -2.70 -9.79
CA SER A 12 0.41 -3.06 -11.22
C SER A 12 0.74 -1.93 -12.19
N ARG A 13 0.72 -0.66 -11.76
CA ARG A 13 0.98 0.53 -12.60
C ARG A 13 1.56 1.70 -11.81
N GLY A 14 1.95 2.76 -12.54
CA GLY A 14 2.30 4.07 -11.99
C GLY A 14 3.42 4.02 -10.95
N ILE A 15 3.24 4.76 -9.85
CA ILE A 15 4.22 4.89 -8.76
C ILE A 15 4.52 3.52 -8.13
N GLY A 16 3.50 2.71 -7.85
CA GLY A 16 3.68 1.38 -7.26
C GLY A 16 4.54 0.46 -8.12
N ARG A 17 4.32 0.43 -9.46
CA ARG A 17 5.14 -0.34 -10.40
C ARG A 17 6.60 0.13 -10.42
N ALA A 18 6.80 1.45 -10.46
CA ALA A 18 8.15 2.02 -10.45
C ALA A 18 8.91 1.69 -9.15
N CYS A 19 8.23 1.81 -8.00
CA CYS A 19 8.79 1.40 -6.71
C CYS A 19 9.13 -0.10 -6.71
N ALA A 20 8.24 -0.97 -7.21
CA ALA A 20 8.48 -2.40 -7.24
C ALA A 20 9.76 -2.76 -8.01
N LYS A 21 9.95 -2.19 -9.19
CA LYS A 21 11.17 -2.38 -9.99
C LYS A 21 12.42 -1.86 -9.27
N ALA A 22 12.35 -0.67 -8.66
CA ALA A 22 13.46 -0.06 -7.96
C ALA A 22 13.90 -0.90 -6.74
N TYR A 23 12.95 -1.38 -5.93
CA TYR A 23 13.26 -2.20 -4.77
C TYR A 23 13.74 -3.61 -5.14
N ALA A 24 13.18 -4.22 -6.18
CA ALA A 24 13.66 -5.50 -6.71
C ALA A 24 15.12 -5.39 -7.18
N LYS A 25 15.47 -4.32 -7.93
CA LYS A 25 16.84 -4.01 -8.35
C LYS A 25 17.77 -3.76 -7.16
N ALA A 26 17.27 -3.20 -6.06
CA ALA A 26 18.02 -3.01 -4.82
C ALA A 26 18.16 -4.30 -3.98
N GLY A 27 17.70 -5.45 -4.48
CA GLY A 27 17.87 -6.75 -3.85
C GLY A 27 16.79 -7.16 -2.84
N TYR A 28 15.70 -6.41 -2.74
CA TYR A 28 14.54 -6.78 -1.91
C TYR A 28 13.71 -7.88 -2.56
N HIS A 29 13.03 -8.68 -1.72
CA HIS A 29 11.93 -9.51 -2.19
C HIS A 29 10.63 -8.69 -2.17
N VAL A 30 10.01 -8.52 -3.34
CA VAL A 30 8.89 -7.60 -3.52
C VAL A 30 7.56 -8.36 -3.61
N PHE A 31 6.67 -8.13 -2.66
CA PHE A 31 5.28 -8.57 -2.74
C PHE A 31 4.48 -7.57 -3.56
N LEU A 32 3.96 -8.04 -4.69
CA LEU A 32 3.23 -7.24 -5.68
C LEU A 32 1.73 -7.41 -5.46
N ASN A 33 1.01 -6.30 -5.27
CA ASN A 33 -0.44 -6.34 -5.02
C ASN A 33 -1.23 -5.51 -6.03
N CYS A 34 -2.35 -6.03 -6.46
CA CYS A 34 -3.43 -5.31 -7.14
C CYS A 34 -4.78 -6.01 -6.96
N VAL A 35 -5.87 -5.35 -7.35
CA VAL A 35 -7.24 -5.89 -7.32
C VAL A 35 -7.68 -6.37 -8.69
N HIS A 36 -7.56 -5.54 -9.74
CA HIS A 36 -8.23 -5.75 -11.02
C HIS A 36 -7.29 -5.98 -12.22
N GLN A 37 -6.01 -5.67 -12.11
CA GLN A 37 -5.09 -5.67 -13.24
C GLN A 37 -4.07 -6.81 -13.14
N MET A 38 -4.59 -8.04 -13.10
CA MET A 38 -3.76 -9.24 -12.92
C MET A 38 -2.72 -9.41 -14.02
N GLU A 39 -3.11 -9.26 -15.29
CA GLU A 39 -2.18 -9.36 -16.43
C GLU A 39 -0.98 -8.42 -16.27
N ARG A 40 -1.24 -7.14 -15.90
CA ARG A 40 -0.15 -6.18 -15.66
C ARG A 40 0.70 -6.51 -14.44
N LEU A 41 0.12 -7.16 -13.43
CA LEU A 41 0.87 -7.60 -12.27
C LEU A 41 1.79 -8.77 -12.63
N GLU A 42 1.30 -9.70 -13.43
CA GLU A 42 2.07 -10.84 -13.96
C GLU A 42 3.19 -10.38 -14.90
N GLU A 43 2.90 -9.43 -15.80
CA GLU A 43 3.94 -8.78 -16.63
C GLU A 43 5.05 -8.18 -15.77
N LEU A 44 4.68 -7.43 -14.72
CA LEU A 44 5.66 -6.83 -13.80
C LEU A 44 6.47 -7.90 -13.06
N ALA A 45 5.83 -8.96 -12.60
CA ALA A 45 6.52 -10.06 -11.95
C ALA A 45 7.52 -10.73 -12.91
N HIS A 46 7.10 -10.98 -14.16
CA HIS A 46 7.98 -11.54 -15.18
C HIS A 46 9.18 -10.63 -15.48
N GLU A 47 8.97 -9.31 -15.62
CA GLU A 47 10.07 -8.34 -15.81
C GLU A 47 11.07 -8.40 -14.65
N ILE A 48 10.57 -8.35 -13.40
CA ILE A 48 11.43 -8.38 -12.21
C ILE A 48 12.26 -9.66 -12.15
N LEU A 49 11.64 -10.80 -12.42
CA LEU A 49 12.31 -12.11 -12.40
C LEU A 49 13.35 -12.23 -13.53
N SER A 50 13.02 -11.73 -14.72
CA SER A 50 13.92 -11.74 -15.88
C SER A 50 15.17 -10.85 -15.65
N ASP A 51 15.00 -9.77 -14.90
CA ASP A 51 16.11 -8.88 -14.49
C ASP A 51 16.91 -9.44 -13.29
N GLY A 52 16.66 -10.69 -12.87
CA GLY A 52 17.34 -11.34 -11.74
C GLY A 52 16.86 -10.87 -10.36
N GLY A 53 15.76 -10.14 -10.30
CA GLY A 53 15.11 -9.71 -9.06
C GLY A 53 14.34 -10.85 -8.36
N SER A 54 13.56 -10.50 -7.35
CA SER A 54 12.76 -11.47 -6.58
C SER A 54 11.41 -10.86 -6.22
N CYS A 55 10.32 -11.54 -6.53
CA CYS A 55 8.98 -11.07 -6.20
C CYS A 55 7.99 -12.21 -6.07
N THR A 56 6.88 -11.94 -5.36
CA THR A 56 5.69 -12.79 -5.28
C THR A 56 4.45 -11.95 -5.51
N ALA A 57 3.56 -12.39 -6.39
CA ALA A 57 2.27 -11.75 -6.59
C ALA A 57 1.31 -12.14 -5.44
N VAL A 58 0.71 -11.14 -4.80
CA VAL A 58 -0.28 -11.27 -3.72
C VAL A 58 -1.53 -10.46 -4.06
N PRO A 59 -2.32 -10.89 -5.05
CA PRO A 59 -3.53 -10.18 -5.44
C PRO A 59 -4.52 -10.14 -4.29
N GLY A 60 -5.33 -9.08 -4.25
CA GLY A 60 -6.39 -8.92 -3.26
C GLY A 60 -6.74 -7.46 -3.04
N ASP A 61 -7.98 -7.24 -2.58
CA ASP A 61 -8.51 -5.91 -2.28
C ASP A 61 -8.06 -5.46 -0.88
N VAL A 62 -7.15 -4.50 -0.83
CA VAL A 62 -6.67 -3.94 0.43
C VAL A 62 -7.71 -3.09 1.17
N SER A 63 -8.83 -2.75 0.54
CA SER A 63 -9.99 -2.15 1.22
C SER A 63 -10.79 -3.17 2.05
N ASN A 64 -10.55 -4.48 1.82
CA ASN A 64 -11.18 -5.57 2.54
C ASN A 64 -10.21 -6.15 3.59
N PRO A 65 -10.52 -6.06 4.90
CA PRO A 65 -9.63 -6.53 5.96
C PRO A 65 -9.38 -8.04 5.93
N ASP A 66 -10.32 -8.85 5.38
CA ASP A 66 -10.13 -10.30 5.27
C ASP A 66 -9.12 -10.65 4.18
N GLU A 67 -9.14 -9.91 3.07
CA GLU A 67 -8.15 -10.08 2.01
C GLU A 67 -6.77 -9.59 2.45
N VAL A 68 -6.69 -8.49 3.18
CA VAL A 68 -5.44 -8.06 3.81
C VAL A 68 -4.86 -9.15 4.71
N ARG A 69 -5.69 -9.81 5.54
CA ARG A 69 -5.22 -10.93 6.37
C ARG A 69 -4.62 -12.07 5.52
N LYS A 70 -5.24 -12.43 4.41
CA LYS A 70 -4.73 -13.47 3.50
C LYS A 70 -3.39 -13.07 2.87
N ILE A 71 -3.27 -11.82 2.41
CA ILE A 71 -2.03 -11.27 1.87
C ILE A 71 -0.90 -11.40 2.91
N PHE A 72 -1.13 -10.97 4.14
CA PHE A 72 -0.11 -11.02 5.18
C PHE A 72 0.21 -12.44 5.66
N GLN A 73 -0.72 -13.40 5.59
CA GLN A 73 -0.44 -14.82 5.83
C GLN A 73 0.55 -15.40 4.80
N ILE A 74 0.43 -15.01 3.52
CA ILE A 74 1.38 -15.42 2.48
C ILE A 74 2.77 -14.82 2.78
N ILE A 75 2.83 -13.53 3.09
CA ILE A 75 4.07 -12.82 3.43
C ILE A 75 4.76 -13.45 4.65
N GLU A 76 3.99 -13.74 5.69
CA GLU A 76 4.49 -14.37 6.91
C GLU A 76 5.08 -15.75 6.63
N LYS A 77 4.39 -16.56 5.83
CA LYS A 77 4.85 -17.90 5.43
C LYS A 77 6.16 -17.87 4.63
N GLU A 78 6.32 -16.88 3.73
CA GLU A 78 7.49 -16.81 2.84
C GLU A 78 8.69 -16.12 3.48
N CYS A 79 8.45 -15.02 4.19
CA CYS A 79 9.52 -14.14 4.69
C CYS A 79 9.47 -13.89 6.20
N GLY A 80 8.47 -14.44 6.90
CA GLY A 80 8.25 -14.19 8.34
C GLY A 80 7.56 -12.86 8.64
N GLY A 81 7.38 -12.00 7.66
CA GLY A 81 6.74 -10.70 7.74
C GLY A 81 7.30 -9.70 6.74
N VAL A 82 6.91 -8.42 6.84
CA VAL A 82 7.31 -7.36 5.92
C VAL A 82 8.23 -6.34 6.59
N ASP A 83 9.40 -6.10 6.02
CA ASP A 83 10.36 -5.10 6.53
C ASP A 83 9.98 -3.67 6.09
N ILE A 84 9.38 -3.53 4.90
CA ILE A 84 8.93 -2.24 4.36
C ILE A 84 7.51 -2.40 3.81
N LEU A 85 6.61 -1.50 4.20
CA LEU A 85 5.27 -1.39 3.64
C LEU A 85 5.15 -0.08 2.86
N ILE A 86 4.74 -0.15 1.59
CA ILE A 86 4.34 1.03 0.80
C ILE A 86 2.83 0.95 0.55
N ASN A 87 2.07 1.77 1.26
CA ASN A 87 0.66 2.00 1.04
C ASN A 87 0.50 2.97 -0.14
N ASN A 88 0.35 2.42 -1.34
CA ASN A 88 0.23 3.18 -2.58
C ASN A 88 -1.14 3.02 -3.25
N ALA A 89 -1.87 1.95 -2.98
CA ALA A 89 -3.21 1.75 -3.54
C ALA A 89 -4.11 2.96 -3.27
N GLY A 90 -4.83 3.38 -4.30
CA GLY A 90 -5.73 4.51 -4.19
C GLY A 90 -6.52 4.74 -5.48
N ILE A 91 -7.67 5.36 -5.31
CA ILE A 91 -8.57 5.78 -6.37
C ILE A 91 -8.86 7.28 -6.23
N ALA A 92 -9.29 7.90 -7.32
CA ALA A 92 -9.82 9.25 -7.33
C ALA A 92 -11.30 9.24 -7.72
N TRP A 93 -12.02 10.25 -7.28
CA TRP A 93 -13.35 10.59 -7.74
C TRP A 93 -13.38 12.08 -8.02
N PHE A 94 -13.89 12.45 -9.18
CA PHE A 94 -13.92 13.84 -9.64
C PHE A 94 -15.36 14.27 -9.90
N GLY A 95 -15.82 15.30 -9.21
CA GLY A 95 -17.17 15.85 -9.33
C GLY A 95 -17.50 16.78 -8.16
N LEU A 96 -18.67 17.43 -8.23
CA LEU A 96 -19.16 18.25 -7.12
C LEU A 96 -19.56 17.34 -5.94
N LEU A 97 -19.33 17.81 -4.73
CA LEU A 97 -19.68 17.03 -3.53
C LEU A 97 -21.17 16.64 -3.50
N THR A 98 -22.04 17.52 -4.02
CA THR A 98 -23.47 17.27 -4.13
C THR A 98 -23.88 16.15 -5.07
N ASP A 99 -22.99 15.77 -5.99
CA ASP A 99 -23.22 14.72 -6.99
C ASP A 99 -22.62 13.38 -6.55
N MET A 100 -21.86 13.39 -5.45
CA MET A 100 -21.22 12.20 -4.92
C MET A 100 -22.25 11.34 -4.18
N THR A 101 -22.32 10.05 -4.52
CA THR A 101 -23.16 9.10 -3.77
C THR A 101 -22.48 8.63 -2.48
N ASP A 102 -23.27 8.18 -1.51
CA ASP A 102 -22.74 7.56 -0.28
C ASP A 102 -21.81 6.37 -0.61
N ASN A 103 -22.16 5.59 -1.63
CA ASN A 103 -21.34 4.46 -2.07
C ASN A 103 -19.98 4.90 -2.65
N ASP A 104 -19.92 6.01 -3.40
CA ASP A 104 -18.65 6.56 -3.90
C ASP A 104 -17.78 7.06 -2.75
N TRP A 105 -18.41 7.73 -1.79
CA TRP A 105 -17.74 8.18 -0.56
C TRP A 105 -17.15 7.00 0.21
N ASP A 106 -17.96 5.99 0.51
CA ASP A 106 -17.52 4.80 1.24
C ASP A 106 -16.39 4.07 0.51
N LYS A 107 -16.49 3.92 -0.81
CA LYS A 107 -15.47 3.28 -1.63
C LYS A 107 -14.14 4.03 -1.60
N ILE A 108 -14.16 5.36 -1.72
CA ILE A 108 -12.91 6.14 -1.70
C ILE A 108 -12.26 6.13 -0.31
N LEU A 109 -13.07 6.21 0.76
CA LEU A 109 -12.59 6.05 2.13
C LEU A 109 -11.98 4.66 2.37
N ALA A 110 -12.69 3.61 1.99
CA ALA A 110 -12.23 2.24 2.15
C ALA A 110 -10.90 2.00 1.42
N THR A 111 -10.81 2.45 0.16
CA THR A 111 -9.62 2.22 -0.66
C THR A 111 -8.44 3.10 -0.27
N ASN A 112 -8.65 4.39 0.00
CA ASN A 112 -7.55 5.34 0.17
C ASN A 112 -7.08 5.48 1.63
N LEU A 113 -7.97 5.26 2.61
CA LEU A 113 -7.66 5.51 4.02
C LEU A 113 -7.75 4.24 4.87
N SER A 114 -8.87 3.50 4.79
CA SER A 114 -9.03 2.29 5.59
C SER A 114 -8.00 1.20 5.21
N SER A 115 -7.65 1.09 3.93
CA SER A 115 -6.60 0.18 3.47
C SER A 115 -5.25 0.45 4.13
N VAL A 116 -4.89 1.74 4.26
CA VAL A 116 -3.64 2.15 4.93
C VAL A 116 -3.63 1.70 6.39
N PHE A 117 -4.76 1.84 7.08
CA PHE A 117 -4.93 1.34 8.43
C PHE A 117 -4.80 -0.18 8.50
N TYR A 118 -5.51 -0.92 7.63
CA TYR A 118 -5.49 -2.39 7.65
C TYR A 118 -4.10 -2.96 7.39
N CYS A 119 -3.42 -2.48 6.34
CA CYS A 119 -2.09 -2.94 6.00
C CYS A 119 -1.05 -2.54 7.06
N SER A 120 -1.10 -1.31 7.58
CA SER A 120 -0.19 -0.87 8.63
C SER A 120 -0.37 -1.69 9.90
N ARG A 121 -1.61 -1.91 10.35
CA ARG A 121 -1.92 -2.73 11.53
C ARG A 121 -1.39 -4.17 11.38
N ALA A 122 -1.44 -4.73 10.18
CA ALA A 122 -0.95 -6.08 9.93
C ALA A 122 0.61 -6.14 9.88
N ALA A 123 1.27 -5.09 9.41
CA ALA A 123 2.73 -5.04 9.31
C ALA A 123 3.45 -4.75 10.65
N ILE A 124 2.85 -3.92 11.49
CA ILE A 124 3.46 -3.38 12.71
C ILE A 124 3.98 -4.47 13.68
N PRO A 125 3.25 -5.54 14.01
CA PRO A 125 3.73 -6.54 14.98
C PRO A 125 5.10 -7.14 14.61
N TYR A 126 5.31 -7.48 13.34
CA TYR A 126 6.59 -7.99 12.87
C TYR A 126 7.69 -6.92 12.96
N MET A 127 7.42 -5.69 12.52
CA MET A 127 8.39 -4.59 12.56
C MET A 127 8.82 -4.26 13.99
N VAL A 128 7.87 -4.24 14.93
CA VAL A 128 8.15 -4.02 16.36
C VAL A 128 9.00 -5.16 16.95
N SER A 129 8.67 -6.42 16.64
CA SER A 129 9.44 -7.58 17.11
C SER A 129 10.89 -7.57 16.60
N LYS A 130 11.11 -7.05 15.41
CA LYS A 130 12.43 -6.89 14.78
C LYS A 130 13.16 -5.61 15.22
N LYS A 131 12.48 -4.69 15.90
CA LYS A 131 12.97 -3.33 16.22
C LYS A 131 13.46 -2.61 14.95
N CYS A 132 12.86 -2.90 13.83
CA CYS A 132 13.22 -2.35 12.52
C CYS A 132 12.06 -2.50 11.56
N GLY A 133 11.69 -1.41 10.90
CA GLY A 133 10.65 -1.42 9.87
C GLY A 133 10.46 -0.03 9.28
N LYS A 134 9.77 0.03 8.15
CA LYS A 134 9.41 1.31 7.51
C LYS A 134 8.02 1.22 6.90
N ILE A 135 7.19 2.22 7.16
CA ILE A 135 5.88 2.38 6.53
C ILE A 135 5.89 3.69 5.75
N LEU A 136 5.70 3.60 4.44
CA LEU A 136 5.56 4.73 3.54
C LEU A 136 4.12 4.81 3.06
N ASN A 137 3.49 5.96 3.25
CA ASN A 137 2.14 6.22 2.83
C ASN A 137 2.12 7.23 1.67
N ILE A 138 1.63 6.83 0.49
CA ILE A 138 1.55 7.71 -0.66
C ILE A 138 0.34 8.62 -0.52
N SER A 139 0.60 9.87 -0.17
CA SER A 139 -0.41 10.91 -0.08
C SER A 139 -0.48 11.75 -1.37
N SER A 140 -0.90 13.00 -1.26
CA SER A 140 -1.02 13.96 -2.35
C SER A 140 -0.86 15.36 -1.81
N MET A 141 -0.49 16.31 -2.68
CA MET A 141 -0.57 17.73 -2.35
C MET A 141 -2.00 18.14 -1.98
N TRP A 142 -3.02 17.50 -2.57
CA TRP A 142 -4.44 17.72 -2.22
C TRP A 142 -4.78 17.32 -0.78
N GLY A 143 -4.01 16.49 -0.15
CA GLY A 143 -4.12 16.22 1.30
C GLY A 143 -3.65 17.38 2.17
N THR A 144 -2.93 18.34 1.62
CA THR A 144 -2.44 19.53 2.34
C THR A 144 -3.28 20.77 2.02
N VAL A 145 -3.56 21.00 0.73
CA VAL A 145 -4.21 22.25 0.29
C VAL A 145 -5.66 22.06 -0.17
N GLY A 146 -6.11 20.82 -0.38
CA GLY A 146 -7.41 20.50 -0.96
C GLY A 146 -7.47 20.75 -2.46
N ALA A 147 -8.49 20.22 -3.13
CA ALA A 147 -8.78 20.49 -4.53
C ALA A 147 -10.28 20.59 -4.76
N SER A 148 -10.69 21.55 -5.61
CA SER A 148 -12.08 21.63 -6.10
C SER A 148 -12.43 20.35 -6.87
N CYS A 149 -13.65 19.89 -6.74
CA CYS A 149 -14.16 18.63 -7.32
C CYS A 149 -13.48 17.35 -6.86
N GLU A 150 -12.57 17.42 -5.87
CA GLU A 150 -11.87 16.26 -5.29
C GLU A 150 -11.97 16.24 -3.75
N VAL A 151 -13.12 16.61 -3.20
CA VAL A 151 -13.31 16.77 -1.73
C VAL A 151 -13.02 15.48 -0.99
N ALA A 152 -13.59 14.35 -1.39
CA ALA A 152 -13.38 13.07 -0.74
C ALA A 152 -11.94 12.57 -0.88
N TYR A 153 -11.34 12.72 -2.07
CA TYR A 153 -9.93 12.39 -2.28
C TYR A 153 -9.03 13.22 -1.36
N SER A 154 -9.23 14.52 -1.33
CA SER A 154 -8.48 15.45 -0.45
C SER A 154 -8.63 15.07 1.02
N ALA A 155 -9.85 14.74 1.46
CA ALA A 155 -10.11 14.30 2.83
C ALA A 155 -9.34 13.01 3.19
N THR A 156 -9.36 12.00 2.29
CA THR A 156 -8.62 10.75 2.52
C THR A 156 -7.12 10.98 2.58
N LYS A 157 -6.57 11.80 1.69
CA LYS A 157 -5.13 12.10 1.63
C LYS A 157 -4.67 12.95 2.82
N SER A 158 -5.53 13.84 3.33
CA SER A 158 -5.30 14.55 4.60
C SER A 158 -5.34 13.60 5.80
N GLY A 159 -6.29 12.66 5.83
CA GLY A 159 -6.36 11.61 6.85
C GLY A 159 -5.08 10.76 6.94
N ILE A 160 -4.46 10.46 5.79
CA ILE A 160 -3.17 9.77 5.73
C ILE A 160 -2.06 10.56 6.44
N HIS A 161 -2.04 11.89 6.32
CA HIS A 161 -1.07 12.73 7.04
C HIS A 161 -1.23 12.61 8.56
N GLY A 162 -2.49 12.67 9.05
CA GLY A 162 -2.80 12.48 10.47
C GLY A 162 -2.37 11.12 10.99
N LEU A 163 -2.75 10.05 10.27
CA LEU A 163 -2.39 8.68 10.59
C LEU A 163 -0.87 8.49 10.63
N THR A 164 -0.15 9.00 9.62
CA THR A 164 1.31 8.88 9.53
C THR A 164 2.00 9.56 10.71
N ARG A 165 1.58 10.78 11.08
CA ARG A 165 2.16 11.51 12.21
C ARG A 165 1.89 10.83 13.55
N ALA A 166 0.68 10.28 13.72
CA ALA A 166 0.31 9.56 14.95
C ALA A 166 1.12 8.28 15.11
N LEU A 167 1.15 7.44 14.06
CA LEU A 167 1.94 6.20 14.06
C LEU A 167 3.44 6.45 14.25
N ALA A 168 3.98 7.51 13.66
CA ALA A 168 5.39 7.84 13.83
C ALA A 168 5.73 8.12 15.32
N LYS A 169 4.84 8.80 16.06
CA LYS A 169 5.02 9.03 17.50
C LYS A 169 4.85 7.76 18.32
N GLU A 170 3.86 6.94 17.98
CA GLU A 170 3.56 5.69 18.68
C GLU A 170 4.68 4.66 18.54
N LEU A 171 5.27 4.55 17.33
CA LEU A 171 6.26 3.54 16.98
C LEU A 171 7.71 3.98 17.09
N ALA A 172 7.99 5.27 17.28
CA ALA A 172 9.35 5.81 17.36
C ALA A 172 10.26 5.09 18.36
N PRO A 173 9.79 4.65 19.55
CA PRO A 173 10.63 3.91 20.49
C PRO A 173 10.93 2.47 20.08
N SER A 174 10.25 1.95 19.07
CA SER A 174 10.32 0.54 18.66
C SER A 174 11.09 0.32 17.38
#